data_18f7a2716d445eab7a8fe4747cf9da8b
#
_entry.id   18f7a2716d445eab7a8fe4747cf9da8b
#
_cell.length_a   1.000
_cell.length_b   1.000
_cell.length_c   1.000
_cell.angle_alpha   90.00
_cell.angle_beta   90.00
_cell.angle_gamma   90.00
#
_symmetry.space_group_name_H-M   'P 1'
#
loop_
_entity.id
_entity.type
_entity.pdbx_description
1 polymer ?
#
loop_
_entity_poly.entity_id
_entity_poly.type
_entity_poly.pdbx_seq_one_letter_code
_entity_poly.pdbx_strand_id
1 'polypeptide(L)'
;VRNTDLPLLSGISPESFRKDAFLSSLDFICHNDPSSGRTIDISAPIEESLYQNWRQSNPLPDGETEILAYDMTAVLFHGNSCPLSQLGYNSEYIKRKQVNLAILVSKYDRYPISHSTYSGERTSITTVNNLFSRLNDLSIDPGTLIWDRGNVSNQSIQIVEQFNWKIICGLPKTSKVVQNILLDTSIPTTPQYKIKNSECGHIYAKKIRARVFGKVRSVIVYSNMNAGLRDTEERNEILQSYSNRLDNILKNEENLTEKLLNDHLIKLLKSYYRFFVFRFKKSGDKITGEWKFNDDEISRAQLADGKYAL
;
A
#
# COMPACT_ATOMS: atom_id res chain seq x y z
N VAL A 1 29.20 3.81 -9.66
CA VAL A 1 29.56 2.98 -10.80
C VAL A 1 31.07 2.83 -10.93
N ARG A 2 31.88 3.92 -10.99
CA ARG A 2 33.35 3.84 -11.13
C ARG A 2 34.04 3.01 -10.04
N ASN A 3 33.47 2.98 -8.83
CA ASN A 3 33.97 2.27 -7.65
C ASN A 3 33.26 0.93 -7.42
N THR A 4 32.66 0.37 -8.44
CA THR A 4 32.05 -0.97 -8.43
C THR A 4 32.82 -1.88 -9.36
N ASP A 5 32.52 -3.17 -9.36
CA ASP A 5 33.13 -4.16 -10.26
C ASP A 5 32.66 -4.02 -11.72
N LEU A 6 31.71 -3.13 -12.00
CA LEU A 6 31.13 -2.98 -13.34
C LEU A 6 32.19 -2.64 -14.41
N PRO A 7 33.14 -1.72 -14.20
CA PRO A 7 34.21 -1.49 -15.18
C PRO A 7 34.99 -2.73 -15.52
N LEU A 8 35.34 -3.53 -14.52
CA LEU A 8 36.07 -4.76 -14.68
C LEU A 8 35.26 -5.82 -15.47
N LEU A 9 33.99 -5.99 -15.09
CA LEU A 9 33.11 -6.99 -15.72
C LEU A 9 32.76 -6.61 -17.17
N SER A 10 32.63 -5.32 -17.47
CA SER A 10 32.24 -4.82 -18.80
C SER A 10 33.47 -4.64 -19.73
N GLY A 11 34.68 -4.63 -19.22
CA GLY A 11 35.88 -4.25 -19.97
C GLY A 11 35.93 -2.79 -20.38
N ILE A 12 35.06 -1.96 -19.86
CA ILE A 12 34.94 -0.51 -20.16
C ILE A 12 35.78 0.27 -19.16
N SER A 13 36.58 1.21 -19.65
CA SER A 13 37.42 2.08 -18.79
C SER A 13 36.56 2.82 -17.77
N PRO A 14 36.94 2.89 -16.47
CA PRO A 14 36.26 3.62 -15.44
C PRO A 14 35.96 5.08 -15.79
N GLU A 15 36.80 5.74 -16.55
CA GLU A 15 36.66 7.11 -17.00
C GLU A 15 35.52 7.31 -17.99
N SER A 16 35.11 6.25 -18.68
CA SER A 16 33.96 6.26 -19.62
C SER A 16 32.62 6.29 -18.91
N PHE A 17 32.57 5.88 -17.63
CA PHE A 17 31.33 5.92 -16.83
C PHE A 17 31.04 7.34 -16.33
N ARG A 18 30.73 8.23 -17.25
CA ARG A 18 30.33 9.64 -16.97
C ARG A 18 28.82 9.77 -17.00
N LYS A 19 28.31 10.81 -16.32
CA LYS A 19 26.88 11.13 -16.31
C LYS A 19 26.32 11.25 -17.74
N ASP A 20 27.03 11.99 -18.59
CA ASP A 20 26.56 12.26 -19.96
C ASP A 20 26.55 10.99 -20.83
N ALA A 21 27.48 10.05 -20.62
CA ALA A 21 27.48 8.76 -21.29
C ALA A 21 26.24 7.92 -20.91
N PHE A 22 25.87 7.93 -19.62
CA PHE A 22 24.63 7.26 -19.19
C PHE A 22 23.39 7.92 -19.78
N LEU A 23 23.31 9.25 -19.78
CA LEU A 23 22.17 9.97 -20.39
C LEU A 23 22.05 9.66 -21.88
N SER A 24 23.17 9.68 -22.62
CA SER A 24 23.19 9.31 -24.05
C SER A 24 22.79 7.84 -24.28
N SER A 25 23.12 6.93 -23.35
CA SER A 25 22.67 5.54 -23.43
C SER A 25 21.16 5.43 -23.23
N LEU A 26 20.54 6.26 -22.38
CA LEU A 26 19.10 6.30 -22.22
C LEU A 26 18.40 6.80 -23.50
N ASP A 27 18.98 7.80 -24.17
CA ASP A 27 18.48 8.30 -25.46
C ASP A 27 18.54 7.21 -26.55
N PHE A 28 19.52 6.29 -26.47
CA PHE A 28 19.58 5.15 -27.37
C PHE A 28 18.45 4.14 -27.10
N ILE A 29 18.11 3.94 -25.81
CA ILE A 29 17.04 3.00 -25.41
C ILE A 29 15.65 3.56 -25.76
N CYS A 30 15.42 4.86 -25.55
CA CYS A 30 14.14 5.50 -25.82
C CYS A 30 14.35 6.90 -26.42
N HIS A 31 13.90 7.07 -27.68
CA HIS A 31 14.02 8.35 -28.38
C HIS A 31 12.87 8.56 -29.37
N ASN A 32 12.68 9.80 -29.78
CA ASN A 32 11.80 10.11 -30.89
C ASN A 32 12.58 9.98 -32.20
N ASP A 33 12.14 9.11 -33.09
CA ASP A 33 12.70 8.99 -34.43
C ASP A 33 12.31 10.22 -35.28
N PRO A 34 13.26 11.02 -35.69
CA PRO A 34 12.97 12.24 -36.48
C PRO A 34 12.35 11.93 -37.86
N SER A 35 12.58 10.75 -38.40
CA SER A 35 12.13 10.36 -39.75
C SER A 35 10.67 9.92 -39.76
N SER A 36 10.22 9.22 -38.72
CA SER A 36 8.86 8.70 -38.60
C SER A 36 7.97 9.47 -37.62
N GLY A 37 8.55 10.34 -36.76
CA GLY A 37 7.87 11.04 -35.67
C GLY A 37 7.37 10.10 -34.57
N ARG A 38 7.79 8.84 -34.56
CA ARG A 38 7.39 7.84 -33.56
C ARG A 38 8.40 7.74 -32.47
N THR A 39 7.95 7.44 -31.27
CA THR A 39 8.83 7.07 -30.16
C THR A 39 9.27 5.62 -30.35
N ILE A 40 10.57 5.40 -30.41
CA ILE A 40 11.21 4.10 -30.36
C ILE A 40 11.58 3.85 -28.89
N ASP A 41 11.06 2.77 -28.33
CA ASP A 41 11.35 2.34 -26.95
C ASP A 41 11.70 0.84 -26.99
N ILE A 42 12.97 0.54 -26.71
CA ILE A 42 13.51 -0.83 -26.68
C ILE A 42 13.73 -1.33 -25.25
N SER A 43 13.18 -0.66 -24.24
CA SER A 43 13.32 -1.06 -22.84
C SER A 43 12.70 -2.44 -22.58
N ALA A 44 11.53 -2.72 -23.18
CA ALA A 44 10.83 -3.98 -23.00
C ALA A 44 11.63 -5.20 -23.53
N PRO A 45 12.15 -5.21 -24.78
CA PRO A 45 13.03 -6.29 -25.24
C PRO A 45 14.31 -6.45 -24.41
N ILE A 46 14.87 -5.35 -23.91
CA ILE A 46 16.06 -5.42 -23.03
C ILE A 46 15.72 -6.12 -21.72
N GLU A 47 14.64 -5.73 -21.05
CA GLU A 47 14.21 -6.36 -19.80
C GLU A 47 13.86 -7.84 -20.01
N GLU A 48 13.17 -8.19 -21.10
CA GLU A 48 12.89 -9.58 -21.43
C GLU A 48 14.18 -10.39 -21.59
N SER A 49 15.15 -9.90 -22.38
CA SER A 49 16.43 -10.55 -22.57
C SER A 49 17.21 -10.71 -21.26
N LEU A 50 17.24 -9.68 -20.41
CA LEU A 50 17.87 -9.73 -19.09
C LEU A 50 17.20 -10.75 -18.19
N TYR A 51 15.88 -10.78 -18.13
CA TYR A 51 15.12 -11.74 -17.34
C TYR A 51 15.39 -13.18 -17.81
N GLN A 52 15.31 -13.45 -19.11
CA GLN A 52 15.52 -14.79 -19.67
C GLN A 52 16.94 -15.30 -19.40
N ASN A 53 17.96 -14.47 -19.61
CA ASN A 53 19.35 -14.83 -19.35
C ASN A 53 19.59 -15.09 -17.85
N TRP A 54 18.99 -14.25 -17.00
CA TRP A 54 19.08 -14.44 -15.55
C TRP A 54 18.39 -15.73 -15.11
N ARG A 55 17.16 -15.98 -15.61
CA ARG A 55 16.39 -17.18 -15.24
C ARG A 55 17.05 -18.48 -15.77
N GLN A 56 17.68 -18.43 -16.93
CA GLN A 56 18.46 -19.55 -17.44
C GLN A 56 19.65 -19.90 -16.51
N SER A 57 20.31 -18.89 -15.96
CA SER A 57 21.42 -19.06 -15.01
C SER A 57 20.97 -19.39 -13.59
N ASN A 58 19.73 -19.05 -13.24
CA ASN A 58 19.13 -19.22 -11.91
C ASN A 58 17.75 -19.89 -12.05
N PRO A 59 17.69 -21.18 -12.40
CA PRO A 59 16.43 -21.87 -12.62
C PRO A 59 15.61 -21.93 -11.34
N LEU A 60 14.30 -21.94 -11.48
CA LEU A 60 13.40 -22.18 -10.35
C LEU A 60 13.68 -23.57 -9.77
N PRO A 61 13.53 -23.76 -8.44
CA PRO A 61 13.54 -25.08 -7.86
C PRO A 61 12.47 -25.98 -8.50
N ASP A 62 12.75 -27.29 -8.57
CA ASP A 62 11.85 -28.26 -9.21
C ASP A 62 10.42 -28.19 -8.67
N GLY A 63 9.47 -28.02 -9.55
CA GLY A 63 8.03 -27.94 -9.22
C GLY A 63 7.58 -26.58 -8.65
N GLU A 64 8.46 -25.63 -8.52
CA GLU A 64 8.12 -24.27 -8.07
C GLU A 64 7.70 -23.38 -9.25
N THR A 65 6.88 -22.38 -8.94
CA THR A 65 6.45 -21.34 -9.88
C THR A 65 6.99 -19.98 -9.42
N GLU A 66 7.01 -19.01 -10.31
CA GLU A 66 7.43 -17.66 -9.97
C GLU A 66 6.64 -17.09 -8.77
N ILE A 67 7.37 -16.48 -7.85
CA ILE A 67 6.81 -15.67 -6.77
C ILE A 67 7.37 -14.26 -6.93
N LEU A 68 6.51 -13.32 -7.30
CA LEU A 68 6.88 -11.97 -7.67
C LEU A 68 6.33 -10.97 -6.65
N ALA A 69 7.16 -10.06 -6.20
CA ALA A 69 6.74 -8.91 -5.40
C ALA A 69 6.57 -7.70 -6.32
N TYR A 70 5.42 -7.03 -6.23
CA TYR A 70 5.10 -5.81 -6.95
C TYR A 70 4.83 -4.68 -5.97
N ASP A 71 5.54 -3.58 -6.12
CA ASP A 71 5.34 -2.39 -5.32
C ASP A 71 5.51 -1.12 -6.16
N MET A 72 4.87 -0.04 -5.73
CA MET A 72 4.92 1.26 -6.38
C MET A 72 5.29 2.35 -5.38
N THR A 73 6.30 3.12 -5.71
CA THR A 73 6.77 4.26 -4.92
C THR A 73 6.62 5.57 -5.67
N ALA A 74 6.42 6.66 -4.94
CA ALA A 74 6.41 8.01 -5.49
C ALA A 74 7.83 8.60 -5.47
N VAL A 75 8.29 9.06 -6.62
CA VAL A 75 9.56 9.77 -6.77
C VAL A 75 9.25 11.25 -6.95
N LEU A 76 9.63 12.08 -5.97
CA LEU A 76 9.39 13.51 -6.02
C LEU A 76 10.19 14.15 -7.15
N PHE A 77 9.53 14.95 -7.97
CA PHE A 77 10.12 15.59 -9.14
C PHE A 77 10.51 17.04 -8.85
N HIS A 78 11.76 17.39 -9.17
CA HIS A 78 12.34 18.72 -8.94
C HIS A 78 12.54 19.53 -10.23
N GLY A 79 11.97 19.09 -11.35
CA GLY A 79 12.03 19.77 -12.64
C GLY A 79 10.69 20.33 -13.09
N ASN A 80 10.70 20.99 -14.25
CA ASN A 80 9.50 21.64 -14.81
C ASN A 80 8.96 20.96 -16.09
N SER A 81 9.75 20.05 -16.71
CA SER A 81 9.51 19.59 -18.07
C SER A 81 9.11 18.11 -18.23
N CYS A 82 8.87 17.39 -17.14
CA CYS A 82 8.45 16.00 -17.25
C CYS A 82 6.92 15.89 -17.38
N PRO A 83 6.39 15.36 -18.50
CA PRO A 83 4.94 15.21 -18.71
C PRO A 83 4.26 14.28 -17.68
N LEU A 84 5.00 13.31 -17.15
CA LEU A 84 4.50 12.36 -16.13
C LEU A 84 4.47 12.97 -14.73
N SER A 85 5.12 14.12 -14.51
CA SER A 85 5.17 14.73 -13.19
C SER A 85 3.87 15.44 -12.84
N GLN A 86 3.08 14.84 -11.96
CA GLN A 86 1.78 15.34 -11.50
C GLN A 86 1.71 15.34 -9.97
N LEU A 87 0.76 16.11 -9.42
CA LEU A 87 0.45 16.06 -8.00
C LEU A 87 -0.26 14.73 -7.71
N GLY A 88 0.18 14.02 -6.68
CA GLY A 88 -0.39 12.75 -6.28
C GLY A 88 -0.18 12.48 -4.80
N TYR A 89 -0.71 11.35 -4.33
CA TYR A 89 -0.48 10.88 -2.98
C TYR A 89 0.94 10.31 -2.85
N ASN A 90 1.62 10.68 -1.79
CA ASN A 90 2.88 10.06 -1.35
C ASN A 90 2.83 9.85 0.18
N SER A 91 3.62 8.90 0.68
CA SER A 91 3.65 8.53 2.10
C SER A 91 4.15 9.65 3.01
N GLU A 92 4.90 10.60 2.47
CA GLU A 92 5.45 11.75 3.21
C GLU A 92 4.48 12.94 3.25
N TYR A 93 3.32 12.84 2.57
CA TYR A 93 2.33 13.93 2.45
C TYR A 93 2.90 15.23 1.90
N ILE A 94 3.98 15.15 1.13
CA ILE A 94 4.62 16.33 0.52
C ILE A 94 3.81 16.78 -0.71
N LYS A 95 3.36 18.01 -0.69
CA LYS A 95 2.60 18.63 -1.78
C LYS A 95 3.53 19.06 -2.92
N ARG A 96 4.03 18.09 -3.68
CA ARG A 96 4.96 18.30 -4.80
C ARG A 96 4.59 17.37 -5.96
N LYS A 97 4.92 17.78 -7.19
CA LYS A 97 4.82 16.90 -8.35
C LYS A 97 5.71 15.68 -8.16
N GLN A 98 5.24 14.55 -8.60
CA GLN A 98 5.91 13.25 -8.48
C GLN A 98 5.70 12.43 -9.75
N VAL A 99 6.54 11.44 -9.93
CA VAL A 99 6.39 10.35 -10.89
C VAL A 99 6.29 9.06 -10.08
N ASN A 100 5.37 8.20 -10.41
CA ASN A 100 5.25 6.92 -9.73
C ASN A 100 6.08 5.86 -10.45
N LEU A 101 6.95 5.19 -9.70
CA LEU A 101 7.79 4.09 -10.17
C LEU A 101 7.30 2.79 -9.56
N ALA A 102 6.90 1.83 -10.39
CA ALA A 102 6.59 0.48 -9.97
C ALA A 102 7.73 -0.46 -10.33
N ILE A 103 8.03 -1.41 -9.44
CA ILE A 103 9.05 -2.43 -9.64
C ILE A 103 8.45 -3.80 -9.41
N LEU A 104 8.83 -4.73 -10.26
CA LEU A 104 8.54 -6.16 -10.16
C LEU A 104 9.84 -6.91 -9.82
N VAL A 105 9.83 -7.68 -8.74
CA VAL A 105 11.02 -8.33 -8.19
C VAL A 105 10.75 -9.81 -7.94
N SER A 106 11.67 -10.69 -8.32
CA SER A 106 11.61 -12.10 -7.91
C SER A 106 11.88 -12.26 -6.42
N LYS A 107 11.05 -13.05 -5.74
CA LYS A 107 11.25 -13.39 -4.32
C LYS A 107 12.53 -14.19 -4.07
N TYR A 108 12.87 -15.08 -4.99
CA TYR A 108 13.97 -16.05 -4.77
C TYR A 108 15.31 -15.36 -4.57
N ASP A 109 15.66 -14.44 -5.48
CA ASP A 109 16.97 -13.78 -5.47
C ASP A 109 16.88 -12.26 -5.33
N ARG A 110 15.67 -11.72 -5.14
CA ARG A 110 15.41 -10.29 -5.11
C ARG A 110 15.85 -9.58 -6.40
N TYR A 111 15.85 -10.34 -7.51
CA TYR A 111 16.22 -9.81 -8.81
C TYR A 111 15.12 -8.90 -9.35
N PRO A 112 15.43 -7.67 -9.75
CA PRO A 112 14.46 -6.77 -10.37
C PRO A 112 14.19 -7.24 -11.81
N ILE A 113 12.95 -7.68 -12.06
CA ILE A 113 12.56 -8.26 -13.34
C ILE A 113 12.16 -7.17 -14.33
N SER A 114 11.37 -6.21 -13.86
CA SER A 114 10.83 -5.15 -14.71
C SER A 114 10.48 -3.93 -13.87
N HIS A 115 10.40 -2.80 -14.54
CA HIS A 115 9.89 -1.56 -13.96
C HIS A 115 8.82 -0.94 -14.86
N SER A 116 8.04 -0.04 -14.28
CA SER A 116 7.10 0.80 -15.02
C SER A 116 7.00 2.16 -14.39
N THR A 117 6.93 3.19 -15.20
CA THR A 117 6.74 4.57 -14.75
C THR A 117 5.33 5.04 -15.07
N TYR A 118 4.72 5.72 -14.13
CA TYR A 118 3.36 6.24 -14.26
C TYR A 118 3.30 7.72 -13.90
N SER A 119 2.30 8.40 -14.42
CA SER A 119 1.97 9.76 -13.98
C SER A 119 1.70 9.81 -12.48
N GLY A 120 2.13 10.89 -11.83
CA GLY A 120 2.13 11.01 -10.37
C GLY A 120 0.76 10.92 -9.71
N GLU A 121 -0.33 11.20 -10.42
CA GLU A 121 -1.70 11.04 -9.90
C GLU A 121 -2.22 9.59 -9.97
N ARG A 122 -1.55 8.69 -10.71
CA ARG A 122 -2.01 7.32 -10.83
C ARG A 122 -1.91 6.56 -9.52
N THR A 123 -2.99 5.87 -9.19
CA THR A 123 -3.03 4.96 -8.02
C THR A 123 -2.57 3.57 -8.41
N SER A 124 -2.03 2.82 -7.47
CA SER A 124 -1.56 1.45 -7.68
C SER A 124 -2.63 0.52 -8.25
N ILE A 125 -3.91 0.72 -7.89
CA ILE A 125 -5.03 -0.10 -8.41
C ILE A 125 -5.16 0.01 -9.93
N THR A 126 -4.92 1.21 -10.50
CA THR A 126 -5.07 1.45 -11.94
C THR A 126 -3.92 0.90 -12.77
N THR A 127 -2.84 0.44 -12.13
CA THR A 127 -1.65 -0.09 -12.80
C THR A 127 -1.68 -1.61 -12.99
N VAL A 128 -2.65 -2.30 -12.39
CA VAL A 128 -2.71 -3.78 -12.38
C VAL A 128 -2.82 -4.37 -13.79
N ASN A 129 -3.63 -3.77 -14.66
CA ASN A 129 -3.73 -4.24 -16.06
C ASN A 129 -2.38 -4.14 -16.80
N ASN A 130 -1.64 -3.03 -16.60
CA ASN A 130 -0.33 -2.85 -17.21
C ASN A 130 0.67 -3.89 -16.68
N LEU A 131 0.60 -4.25 -15.38
CA LEU A 131 1.41 -5.30 -14.81
C LEU A 131 1.20 -6.63 -15.55
N PHE A 132 -0.05 -7.03 -15.81
CA PHE A 132 -0.33 -8.29 -16.51
C PHE A 132 0.07 -8.25 -17.98
N SER A 133 -0.11 -7.13 -18.66
CA SER A 133 0.46 -6.93 -20.00
C SER A 133 1.98 -7.16 -19.96
N ARG A 134 2.65 -6.58 -18.98
CA ARG A 134 4.11 -6.70 -18.84
C ARG A 134 4.57 -8.11 -18.52
N LEU A 135 3.87 -8.84 -17.64
CA LEU A 135 4.15 -10.25 -17.37
C LEU A 135 4.03 -11.12 -18.62
N ASN A 136 3.04 -10.83 -19.45
CA ASN A 136 2.85 -11.53 -20.73
C ASN A 136 3.99 -11.20 -21.72
N ASP A 137 4.37 -9.92 -21.85
CA ASP A 137 5.48 -9.48 -22.69
C ASP A 137 6.82 -10.15 -22.31
N LEU A 138 7.02 -10.39 -21.00
CA LEU A 138 8.18 -11.07 -20.45
C LEU A 138 8.09 -12.61 -20.54
N SER A 139 7.00 -13.15 -21.09
CA SER A 139 6.75 -14.61 -21.19
C SER A 139 6.85 -15.32 -19.83
N ILE A 140 6.34 -14.70 -18.76
CA ILE A 140 6.36 -15.26 -17.40
C ILE A 140 5.07 -16.05 -17.17
N ASP A 141 5.21 -17.35 -16.89
CA ASP A 141 4.09 -18.23 -16.56
C ASP A 141 3.39 -17.84 -15.25
N PRO A 142 2.08 -18.13 -15.13
CA PRO A 142 1.32 -17.83 -13.94
C PRO A 142 1.91 -18.45 -12.66
N GLY A 143 2.15 -17.60 -11.68
CA GLY A 143 2.74 -17.94 -10.39
C GLY A 143 1.99 -17.29 -9.22
N THR A 144 2.74 -16.70 -8.30
CA THR A 144 2.19 -15.99 -7.13
C THR A 144 2.65 -14.55 -7.12
N LEU A 145 1.72 -13.62 -7.05
CA LEU A 145 1.99 -12.19 -6.82
C LEU A 145 1.90 -11.87 -5.33
N ILE A 146 2.85 -11.09 -4.87
CA ILE A 146 2.87 -10.48 -3.54
C ILE A 146 2.77 -8.97 -3.74
N TRP A 147 1.78 -8.32 -3.12
CA TRP A 147 1.69 -6.87 -3.15
C TRP A 147 1.11 -6.28 -1.86
N ASP A 148 1.31 -4.99 -1.65
CA ASP A 148 0.77 -4.31 -0.49
C ASP A 148 -0.74 -4.06 -0.61
N ARG A 149 -1.37 -3.78 0.52
CA ARG A 149 -2.81 -3.46 0.66
C ARG A 149 -3.26 -2.29 -0.23
N GLY A 150 -2.35 -1.37 -0.58
CA GLY A 150 -2.63 -0.24 -1.47
C GLY A 150 -3.07 -0.65 -2.87
N ASN A 151 -2.72 -1.85 -3.31
CA ASN A 151 -3.07 -2.41 -4.61
C ASN A 151 -4.38 -3.24 -4.59
N VAL A 152 -4.99 -3.41 -3.41
CA VAL A 152 -6.08 -4.37 -3.19
C VAL A 152 -7.44 -3.73 -3.39
N SER A 153 -8.16 -4.21 -4.38
CA SER A 153 -9.58 -3.93 -4.63
C SER A 153 -10.28 -5.19 -5.16
N ASN A 154 -11.61 -5.18 -5.18
CA ASN A 154 -12.34 -6.29 -5.78
C ASN A 154 -11.96 -6.48 -7.25
N GLN A 155 -11.79 -5.38 -7.98
CA GLN A 155 -11.42 -5.40 -9.40
C GLN A 155 -10.00 -5.94 -9.61
N SER A 156 -9.00 -5.48 -8.82
CA SER A 156 -7.63 -5.96 -8.97
C SER A 156 -7.49 -7.46 -8.66
N ILE A 157 -8.20 -7.97 -7.66
CA ILE A 157 -8.22 -9.40 -7.35
C ILE A 157 -8.87 -10.22 -8.49
N GLN A 158 -9.95 -9.72 -9.09
CA GLN A 158 -10.59 -10.38 -10.23
C GLN A 158 -9.65 -10.46 -11.44
N ILE A 159 -8.90 -9.39 -11.73
CA ILE A 159 -7.91 -9.37 -12.81
C ILE A 159 -6.83 -10.44 -12.56
N VAL A 160 -6.25 -10.50 -11.36
CA VAL A 160 -5.25 -11.52 -11.00
C VAL A 160 -5.77 -12.93 -11.26
N GLU A 161 -7.02 -13.21 -10.86
CA GLU A 161 -7.64 -14.51 -11.03
C GLU A 161 -7.96 -14.84 -12.51
N GLN A 162 -8.32 -13.84 -13.31
CA GLN A 162 -8.54 -14.01 -14.76
C GLN A 162 -7.28 -14.48 -15.49
N PHE A 163 -6.12 -14.03 -15.03
CA PHE A 163 -4.81 -14.45 -15.55
C PHE A 163 -4.25 -15.71 -14.86
N ASN A 164 -5.05 -16.41 -14.05
CA ASN A 164 -4.68 -17.62 -13.31
C ASN A 164 -3.51 -17.45 -12.33
N TRP A 165 -3.23 -16.22 -11.89
CA TRP A 165 -2.22 -15.95 -10.87
C TRP A 165 -2.80 -16.17 -9.46
N LYS A 166 -1.96 -16.64 -8.56
CA LYS A 166 -2.23 -16.65 -7.12
C LYS A 166 -1.81 -15.31 -6.52
N ILE A 167 -2.39 -14.94 -5.36
CA ILE A 167 -2.09 -13.67 -4.72
C ILE A 167 -1.87 -13.84 -3.22
N ILE A 168 -0.87 -13.10 -2.72
CA ILE A 168 -0.68 -12.83 -1.30
C ILE A 168 -0.70 -11.31 -1.15
N CYS A 169 -1.65 -10.78 -0.39
CA CYS A 169 -1.80 -9.33 -0.24
C CYS A 169 -2.32 -8.95 1.15
N GLY A 170 -1.95 -7.76 1.60
CA GLY A 170 -2.53 -7.18 2.81
C GLY A 170 -3.99 -6.80 2.59
N LEU A 171 -4.87 -7.16 3.54
CA LEU A 171 -6.28 -6.77 3.48
C LEU A 171 -6.50 -5.38 4.11
N PRO A 172 -7.27 -4.49 3.46
CA PRO A 172 -7.49 -3.13 3.97
C PRO A 172 -8.37 -3.12 5.22
N LYS A 173 -7.88 -2.59 6.33
CA LYS A 173 -8.64 -2.42 7.59
C LYS A 173 -9.90 -1.54 7.44
N THR A 174 -10.03 -0.79 6.35
CA THR A 174 -11.23 0.03 6.05
C THR A 174 -12.44 -0.79 5.62
N SER A 175 -12.24 -2.03 5.16
CA SER A 175 -13.31 -2.94 4.78
C SER A 175 -14.04 -3.48 6.02
N LYS A 176 -15.38 -3.33 6.07
CA LYS A 176 -16.20 -3.90 7.16
C LYS A 176 -16.01 -5.42 7.33
N VAL A 177 -15.85 -6.14 6.22
CA VAL A 177 -15.59 -7.59 6.24
C VAL A 177 -14.27 -7.88 6.94
N VAL A 178 -13.22 -7.14 6.62
CA VAL A 178 -11.90 -7.29 7.25
C VAL A 178 -11.96 -6.91 8.73
N GLN A 179 -12.65 -5.82 9.07
CA GLN A 179 -12.85 -5.42 10.47
C GLN A 179 -13.52 -6.53 11.29
N ASN A 180 -14.57 -7.15 10.79
CA ASN A 180 -15.22 -8.27 11.46
C ASN A 180 -14.26 -9.46 11.61
N ILE A 181 -13.50 -9.80 10.58
CA ILE A 181 -12.49 -10.87 10.66
C ILE A 181 -11.46 -10.59 11.76
N LEU A 182 -10.97 -9.35 11.87
CA LEU A 182 -10.00 -8.96 12.91
C LEU A 182 -10.60 -9.01 14.33
N LEU A 183 -11.86 -8.60 14.48
CA LEU A 183 -12.58 -8.62 15.76
C LEU A 183 -12.90 -10.04 16.21
N ASP A 184 -13.41 -10.86 15.30
CA ASP A 184 -13.91 -12.21 15.61
C ASP A 184 -12.77 -13.25 15.73
N THR A 185 -11.55 -12.92 15.23
CA THR A 185 -10.43 -13.85 15.29
C THR A 185 -9.62 -13.67 16.57
N SER A 186 -9.73 -14.65 17.47
CA SER A 186 -8.81 -14.78 18.60
C SER A 186 -7.53 -15.49 18.16
N ILE A 187 -6.38 -14.89 18.46
CA ILE A 187 -5.05 -15.43 18.17
C ILE A 187 -4.41 -15.81 19.50
N PRO A 188 -4.22 -17.09 19.81
CA PRO A 188 -3.53 -17.49 21.03
C PRO A 188 -2.06 -17.05 21.02
N THR A 189 -1.54 -16.61 22.15
CA THR A 189 -0.13 -16.22 22.33
C THR A 189 0.77 -17.39 22.69
N THR A 190 0.41 -18.60 22.28
CA THR A 190 1.17 -19.83 22.52
C THR A 190 2.25 -20.05 21.45
N PRO A 191 3.34 -20.79 21.74
CA PRO A 191 4.48 -20.95 20.81
C PRO A 191 4.11 -21.45 19.41
N GLN A 192 3.07 -22.28 19.29
CA GLN A 192 2.62 -22.83 18.00
C GLN A 192 2.07 -21.78 17.02
N TYR A 193 1.60 -20.63 17.53
CA TYR A 193 1.10 -19.52 16.72
C TYR A 193 2.14 -18.43 16.54
N LYS A 194 3.31 -18.52 17.20
CA LYS A 194 4.38 -17.54 17.11
C LYS A 194 5.10 -17.68 15.77
N ILE A 195 5.21 -16.55 15.06
CA ILE A 195 6.05 -16.47 13.86
C ILE A 195 7.52 -16.36 14.32
N LYS A 196 8.36 -17.27 13.85
CA LYS A 196 9.79 -17.25 14.13
C LYS A 196 10.45 -16.09 13.39
N ASN A 197 11.48 -15.49 14.02
CA ASN A 197 12.34 -14.44 13.44
C ASN A 197 11.64 -13.12 13.07
N SER A 198 10.76 -12.60 13.91
CA SER A 198 10.28 -11.24 13.74
C SER A 198 11.22 -10.24 14.44
N GLU A 199 11.92 -9.43 13.67
CA GLU A 199 12.71 -8.30 14.18
C GLU A 199 11.82 -7.24 14.87
N CYS A 200 10.52 -7.28 14.58
CA CYS A 200 9.51 -6.33 15.06
C CYS A 200 8.82 -6.74 16.37
N GLY A 201 9.38 -7.68 17.14
CA GLY A 201 8.79 -8.16 18.39
C GLY A 201 8.01 -9.47 18.26
N HIS A 202 7.12 -9.74 19.20
CA HIS A 202 6.33 -10.97 19.21
C HIS A 202 5.15 -10.86 18.26
N ILE A 203 5.20 -11.63 17.17
CA ILE A 203 4.11 -11.75 16.19
C ILE A 203 3.50 -13.14 16.32
N TYR A 204 2.19 -13.18 16.44
CA TYR A 204 1.40 -14.41 16.45
C TYR A 204 0.45 -14.41 15.27
N ALA A 205 0.24 -15.56 14.63
CA ALA A 205 -0.63 -15.65 13.47
C ALA A 205 -1.52 -16.89 13.50
N LYS A 206 -2.72 -16.75 12.94
CA LYS A 206 -3.68 -17.84 12.78
C LYS A 206 -4.24 -17.84 11.36
N LYS A 207 -4.21 -18.99 10.71
CA LYS A 207 -4.86 -19.21 9.42
C LYS A 207 -6.32 -19.57 9.63
N ILE A 208 -7.20 -18.89 8.91
CA ILE A 208 -8.64 -19.10 8.91
C ILE A 208 -9.18 -19.21 7.47
N ARG A 209 -10.41 -19.62 7.32
CA ARG A 209 -11.18 -19.55 6.07
C ARG A 209 -12.25 -18.47 6.22
N ALA A 210 -12.22 -17.46 5.35
CA ALA A 210 -13.17 -16.35 5.39
C ALA A 210 -13.61 -15.94 3.98
N ARG A 211 -14.83 -15.41 3.87
CA ARG A 211 -15.33 -14.86 2.59
C ARG A 211 -14.81 -13.44 2.42
N VAL A 212 -13.86 -13.25 1.50
CA VAL A 212 -13.33 -11.94 1.11
C VAL A 212 -13.34 -11.84 -0.41
N PHE A 213 -13.67 -10.66 -0.94
CA PHE A 213 -13.80 -10.41 -2.38
C PHE A 213 -14.68 -11.45 -3.09
N GLY A 214 -15.85 -11.74 -2.50
CA GLY A 214 -16.85 -12.64 -3.08
C GLY A 214 -16.59 -14.14 -2.97
N LYS A 215 -15.38 -14.57 -2.59
CA LYS A 215 -14.99 -16.00 -2.50
C LYS A 215 -14.49 -16.36 -1.10
N VAL A 216 -14.58 -17.65 -0.76
CA VAL A 216 -13.97 -18.20 0.45
C VAL A 216 -12.48 -18.40 0.20
N ARG A 217 -11.64 -17.71 0.98
CA ARG A 217 -10.19 -17.71 0.84
C ARG A 217 -9.49 -18.13 2.13
N SER A 218 -8.24 -18.54 2.02
CA SER A 218 -7.35 -18.64 3.17
C SER A 218 -6.93 -17.24 3.58
N VAL A 219 -7.18 -16.88 4.82
CA VAL A 219 -6.78 -15.60 5.40
C VAL A 219 -5.87 -15.88 6.59
N ILE A 220 -4.76 -15.20 6.65
CA ILE A 220 -3.85 -15.24 7.80
C ILE A 220 -4.08 -13.97 8.60
N VAL A 221 -4.63 -14.11 9.80
CA VAL A 221 -4.73 -13.01 10.76
C VAL A 221 -3.51 -13.07 11.67
N TYR A 222 -2.76 -11.98 11.74
CA TYR A 222 -1.63 -11.88 12.64
C TYR A 222 -1.76 -10.69 13.58
N SER A 223 -1.14 -10.82 14.76
CA SER A 223 -1.10 -9.79 15.80
C SER A 223 0.34 -9.45 16.13
N ASN A 224 0.65 -8.16 16.10
CA ASN A 224 1.91 -7.58 16.56
C ASN A 224 1.64 -6.78 17.83
N MET A 225 2.14 -7.23 18.96
CA MET A 225 1.89 -6.59 20.26
C MET A 225 2.40 -5.15 20.32
N ASN A 226 3.59 -4.88 19.75
CA ASN A 226 4.15 -3.52 19.74
C ASN A 226 3.33 -2.56 18.87
N ALA A 227 2.79 -3.07 17.74
CA ALA A 227 1.87 -2.28 16.93
C ALA A 227 0.54 -2.05 17.64
N GLY A 228 0.06 -3.03 18.41
CA GLY A 228 -1.15 -2.89 19.22
C GLY A 228 -1.05 -1.80 20.29
N LEU A 229 0.08 -1.70 20.97
CA LEU A 229 0.33 -0.62 21.92
C LEU A 229 0.30 0.75 21.24
N ARG A 230 0.98 0.89 20.10
CA ARG A 230 0.95 2.15 19.32
C ARG A 230 -0.44 2.51 18.81
N ASP A 231 -1.19 1.54 18.27
CA ASP A 231 -2.57 1.77 17.80
C ASP A 231 -3.45 2.28 18.97
N THR A 232 -3.25 1.75 20.19
CA THR A 232 -3.97 2.17 21.40
C THR A 232 -3.55 3.58 21.85
N GLU A 233 -2.26 3.86 21.92
CA GLU A 233 -1.72 5.16 22.30
C GLU A 233 -2.19 6.26 21.34
N GLU A 234 -2.01 6.07 20.05
CA GLU A 234 -2.44 7.00 19.01
C GLU A 234 -3.95 7.28 19.07
N ARG A 235 -4.77 6.24 19.26
CA ARG A 235 -6.22 6.42 19.46
C ARG A 235 -6.51 7.27 20.69
N ASN A 236 -5.86 7.00 21.82
CA ASN A 236 -6.10 7.75 23.06
C ASN A 236 -5.70 9.21 22.92
N GLU A 237 -4.58 9.53 22.28
CA GLU A 237 -4.15 10.90 21.99
C GLU A 237 -5.18 11.64 21.12
N ILE A 238 -5.66 10.97 20.07
CA ILE A 238 -6.69 11.55 19.17
C ILE A 238 -8.00 11.78 19.95
N LEU A 239 -8.46 10.81 20.73
CA LEU A 239 -9.67 10.96 21.55
C LEU A 239 -9.54 12.11 22.54
N GLN A 240 -8.38 12.25 23.18
CA GLN A 240 -8.11 13.36 24.09
C GLN A 240 -8.10 14.72 23.37
N SER A 241 -7.53 14.78 22.17
CA SER A 241 -7.57 16.00 21.33
C SER A 241 -9.00 16.39 20.98
N TYR A 242 -9.85 15.42 20.63
CA TYR A 242 -11.26 15.69 20.34
C TYR A 242 -12.06 16.07 21.59
N SER A 243 -11.82 15.44 22.76
CA SER A 243 -12.51 15.79 23.99
C SER A 243 -12.34 17.26 24.35
N ASN A 244 -11.10 17.77 24.25
CA ASN A 244 -10.80 19.19 24.50
C ASN A 244 -11.54 20.13 23.52
N ARG A 245 -11.71 19.72 22.26
CA ARG A 245 -12.46 20.49 21.26
C ARG A 245 -13.95 20.45 21.51
N LEU A 246 -14.49 19.29 21.90
CA LEU A 246 -15.90 19.12 22.19
C LEU A 246 -16.35 19.98 23.37
N ASP A 247 -15.55 20.05 24.43
CA ASP A 247 -15.82 20.90 25.58
C ASP A 247 -15.93 22.38 25.21
N ASN A 248 -15.10 22.84 24.26
CA ASN A 248 -15.13 24.21 23.77
C ASN A 248 -16.36 24.48 22.88
N ILE A 249 -16.69 23.55 21.97
CA ILE A 249 -17.82 23.69 21.05
C ILE A 249 -19.13 23.69 21.85
N LEU A 250 -19.33 22.71 22.72
CA LEU A 250 -20.59 22.55 23.46
C LEU A 250 -20.84 23.64 24.50
N LYS A 251 -19.80 24.41 24.88
CA LYS A 251 -19.93 25.58 25.76
C LYS A 251 -20.24 26.89 25.01
N ASN A 252 -19.80 27.01 23.76
CA ASN A 252 -19.76 28.28 23.04
C ASN A 252 -20.75 28.38 21.88
N GLU A 253 -21.40 27.29 21.47
CA GLU A 253 -22.37 27.33 20.36
C GLU A 253 -23.76 27.76 20.85
N GLU A 254 -24.05 29.05 20.68
CA GLU A 254 -25.35 29.63 20.87
C GLU A 254 -26.12 29.63 19.54
N ASN A 255 -27.44 29.29 19.57
CA ASN A 255 -28.38 29.40 18.44
C ASN A 255 -28.33 28.34 17.33
N LEU A 256 -27.77 27.15 17.57
CA LEU A 256 -27.86 26.02 16.63
C LEU A 256 -29.08 25.13 16.96
N THR A 257 -29.65 24.52 15.94
CA THR A 257 -30.60 23.42 16.16
C THR A 257 -29.83 22.14 16.48
N GLU A 258 -30.46 21.21 17.22
CA GLU A 258 -29.88 19.92 17.56
C GLU A 258 -29.31 19.19 16.31
N LYS A 259 -30.06 19.25 15.21
CA LYS A 259 -29.66 18.64 13.93
C LYS A 259 -28.39 19.28 13.38
N LEU A 260 -28.29 20.61 13.35
CA LEU A 260 -27.12 21.32 12.85
C LEU A 260 -25.87 21.05 13.70
N LEU A 261 -26.06 21.02 15.03
CA LEU A 261 -24.98 20.69 15.96
C LEU A 261 -24.49 19.26 15.75
N ASN A 262 -25.40 18.30 15.62
CA ASN A 262 -25.04 16.90 15.35
C ASN A 262 -24.33 16.73 14.01
N ASP A 263 -24.78 17.38 12.93
CA ASP A 263 -24.12 17.37 11.62
C ASP A 263 -22.73 17.99 11.67
N HIS A 264 -22.52 19.04 12.48
CA HIS A 264 -21.22 19.64 12.73
C HIS A 264 -20.29 18.65 13.44
N LEU A 265 -20.76 17.99 14.50
CA LEU A 265 -19.98 16.98 15.24
C LEU A 265 -19.60 15.78 14.36
N ILE A 266 -20.51 15.29 13.51
CA ILE A 266 -20.20 14.21 12.54
C ILE A 266 -19.09 14.64 11.58
N LYS A 267 -19.16 15.86 11.04
CA LYS A 267 -18.12 16.40 10.14
C LYS A 267 -16.77 16.58 10.83
N LEU A 268 -16.78 17.04 12.08
CA LEU A 268 -15.57 17.25 12.88
C LEU A 268 -14.89 15.94 13.24
N LEU A 269 -15.65 15.01 13.78
CA LEU A 269 -15.13 13.76 14.35
C LEU A 269 -14.93 12.67 13.30
N LYS A 270 -15.63 12.73 12.17
CA LYS A 270 -15.56 11.75 11.09
C LYS A 270 -15.70 10.29 11.60
N SER A 271 -14.71 9.45 11.34
CA SER A 271 -14.69 8.05 11.80
C SER A 271 -14.62 7.88 13.32
N TYR A 272 -14.19 8.92 14.05
CA TYR A 272 -14.10 8.91 15.52
C TYR A 272 -15.42 9.24 16.20
N TYR A 273 -16.46 9.70 15.46
CA TYR A 273 -17.77 10.00 16.02
C TYR A 273 -18.37 8.85 16.84
N ARG A 274 -18.17 7.60 16.43
CA ARG A 274 -18.64 6.38 17.12
C ARG A 274 -18.10 6.21 18.54
N PHE A 275 -16.96 6.83 18.86
CA PHE A 275 -16.35 6.74 20.19
C PHE A 275 -16.91 7.74 21.21
N PHE A 276 -17.90 8.52 20.81
CA PHE A 276 -18.57 9.49 21.65
C PHE A 276 -20.07 9.25 21.66
N VAL A 277 -20.70 9.48 22.81
CA VAL A 277 -22.15 9.48 22.99
C VAL A 277 -22.56 10.89 23.36
N PHE A 278 -23.44 11.49 22.56
CA PHE A 278 -23.93 12.85 22.75
C PHE A 278 -25.34 12.84 23.33
N ARG A 279 -25.64 13.79 24.21
CA ARG A 279 -26.97 14.08 24.73
C ARG A 279 -27.22 15.57 24.61
N PHE A 280 -28.28 15.94 23.97
CA PHE A 280 -28.67 17.33 23.78
C PHE A 280 -29.89 17.65 24.66
N LYS A 281 -29.86 18.80 25.34
CA LYS A 281 -30.98 19.32 26.14
C LYS A 281 -31.33 20.69 25.60
N LYS A 282 -32.60 20.90 25.32
CA LYS A 282 -33.15 22.21 24.90
C LYS A 282 -33.67 22.94 26.14
N SER A 283 -33.18 24.16 26.40
CA SER A 283 -33.67 25.06 27.45
C SER A 283 -33.97 26.42 26.84
N GLY A 284 -35.25 26.67 26.53
CA GLY A 284 -35.66 27.84 25.73
C GLY A 284 -35.11 27.79 24.32
N ASP A 285 -34.41 28.86 23.91
CA ASP A 285 -33.74 28.93 22.60
C ASP A 285 -32.29 28.40 22.63
N LYS A 286 -31.79 28.01 23.80
CA LYS A 286 -30.44 27.45 23.92
C LYS A 286 -30.46 25.94 23.92
N ILE A 287 -29.53 25.36 23.18
CA ILE A 287 -29.22 23.92 23.23
C ILE A 287 -27.94 23.74 23.97
N THR A 288 -27.95 22.92 25.01
CA THR A 288 -26.77 22.46 25.73
C THR A 288 -26.47 21.01 25.36
N GLY A 289 -25.23 20.69 25.06
CA GLY A 289 -24.80 19.35 24.76
C GLY A 289 -23.90 18.79 25.88
N GLU A 290 -24.13 17.55 26.20
CA GLU A 290 -23.23 16.74 27.04
C GLU A 290 -22.67 15.60 26.20
N TRP A 291 -21.45 15.23 26.43
CA TRP A 291 -20.83 14.07 25.80
C TRP A 291 -20.17 13.16 26.82
N LYS A 292 -20.02 11.90 26.46
CA LYS A 292 -19.18 10.92 27.18
C LYS A 292 -18.51 9.98 26.18
N PHE A 293 -17.46 9.32 26.60
CA PHE A 293 -16.89 8.24 25.79
C PHE A 293 -17.86 7.06 25.64
N ASN A 294 -17.82 6.44 24.49
CA ASN A 294 -18.48 5.17 24.21
C ASN A 294 -17.50 4.04 24.50
N ASP A 295 -17.46 3.62 25.77
CA ASP A 295 -16.48 2.62 26.25
C ASP A 295 -16.63 1.26 25.53
N ASP A 296 -17.85 0.91 25.10
CA ASP A 296 -18.10 -0.32 24.32
C ASP A 296 -17.41 -0.26 22.95
N GLU A 297 -17.53 0.85 22.24
CA GLU A 297 -16.86 1.02 20.94
C GLU A 297 -15.36 1.16 21.07
N ILE A 298 -14.86 1.79 22.13
CA ILE A 298 -13.42 1.87 22.44
C ILE A 298 -12.88 0.47 22.73
N SER A 299 -13.52 -0.29 23.61
CA SER A 299 -13.14 -1.68 23.94
C SER A 299 -13.17 -2.58 22.72
N ARG A 300 -14.20 -2.42 21.88
CA ARG A 300 -14.30 -3.15 20.62
C ARG A 300 -13.15 -2.82 19.67
N ALA A 301 -12.78 -1.55 19.54
CA ALA A 301 -11.66 -1.14 18.69
C ALA A 301 -10.33 -1.73 19.20
N GLN A 302 -10.12 -1.79 20.52
CA GLN A 302 -8.94 -2.40 21.14
C GLN A 302 -8.75 -3.87 20.75
N LEU A 303 -9.82 -4.62 20.53
CA LEU A 303 -9.73 -6.02 20.08
C LEU A 303 -9.05 -6.17 18.70
N ALA A 304 -9.04 -5.13 17.89
CA ALA A 304 -8.41 -5.13 16.57
C ALA A 304 -7.02 -4.46 16.54
N ASP A 305 -6.58 -3.88 17.67
CA ASP A 305 -5.28 -3.21 17.74
C ASP A 305 -4.13 -4.19 17.49
N GLY A 306 -3.16 -3.77 16.70
CA GLY A 306 -2.03 -4.58 16.29
C GLY A 306 -2.39 -5.79 15.45
N LYS A 307 -3.67 -6.02 15.12
CA LYS A 307 -4.09 -7.10 14.22
C LYS A 307 -4.13 -6.65 12.77
N TYR A 308 -3.71 -7.56 11.90
CA TYR A 308 -3.70 -7.39 10.45
C TYR A 308 -4.12 -8.70 9.78
N ALA A 309 -4.55 -8.65 8.52
CA ALA A 309 -4.93 -9.81 7.74
C ALA A 309 -4.26 -9.78 6.36
N LEU A 310 -3.82 -10.97 5.92
CA LEU A 310 -3.27 -11.25 4.60
C LEU A 310 -4.17 -12.23 3.87
#